data_139438a9cbda6876e6789370d7b98840
#
_entry.id   139438a9cbda6876e6789370d7b98840
#
_cell.length_a   1.000
_cell.length_b   1.000
_cell.length_c   1.000
_cell.angle_alpha   90.00
_cell.angle_beta   90.00
_cell.angle_gamma   90.00
#
_symmetry.space_group_name_H-M   'P 1'
#
loop_
_entity.id
_entity.type
_entity.pdbx_description
1 polymer ?
#
loop_
_entity_poly.entity_id
_entity_poly.type
_entity_poly.pdbx_seq_one_letter_code
_entity_poly.pdbx_strand_id
1 'polypeptide(L)'
;MSSGDFRKRQLITSIYLPSLLITAAEGALLPILPVSAVLYGASLAEAGAVVTVLMLSTMIFEIPASILVSKIGERNAMLASTVLGFAMTSVAFFQFGYWSLILSALGFGAAHSLFGLSRHSLLAEIVPEQHRPKSMSLLGGMFRGGMAIGPVIGSAFIALYGVEFGYLAAAMICLAAGVSVLTVPSRRLRVSPSGQNGNLWAVTKRESPKLATLGIASAIISAGRTIRLIGLPLLAIQLGISPAETSFIFGLTGFIDFTLFYLSGIIMDRYGKFWSSVPTLIALGTTYLFSFLVTDLLTFWILASVTALANALSAGINMILGADLAPVGSRAEFLAAFRLLTSGGVAVAPAMITVLTAAVGLAPALAATGLLNFVGAFLFWKYLPIYAPDYKASDRGSQRPES
;
A
#
# COMPACT_ATOMS: atom_id res chain seq x y z
N MET A 1 13.02 34.58 7.63
CA MET A 1 12.26 33.29 7.61
C MET A 1 11.71 33.05 9.01
N SER A 2 10.40 32.96 9.17
CA SER A 2 9.80 32.69 10.48
C SER A 2 10.15 31.27 10.94
N SER A 3 10.17 31.03 12.24
CA SER A 3 10.44 29.69 12.82
C SER A 3 9.47 28.62 12.33
N GLY A 4 8.28 29.00 11.89
CA GLY A 4 7.27 28.13 11.31
C GLY A 4 7.60 27.68 9.87
N ASP A 5 8.22 28.53 9.05
CA ASP A 5 8.61 28.20 7.69
C ASP A 5 9.83 27.26 7.64
N PHE A 6 10.76 27.43 8.59
CA PHE A 6 11.91 26.55 8.74
C PHE A 6 11.47 25.11 9.08
N ARG A 7 10.54 24.94 10.02
CA ARG A 7 10.00 23.63 10.39
C ARG A 7 9.25 22.95 9.24
N LYS A 8 8.44 23.67 8.48
CA LYS A 8 7.72 23.12 7.31
C LYS A 8 8.68 22.64 6.23
N ARG A 9 9.67 23.46 5.86
CA ARG A 9 10.67 23.11 4.86
C ARG A 9 11.49 21.88 5.27
N GLN A 10 11.86 21.79 6.55
CA GLN A 10 12.56 20.64 7.09
C GLN A 10 11.75 19.36 7.00
N LEU A 11 10.44 19.37 7.33
CA LEU A 11 9.56 18.21 7.19
C LEU A 11 9.44 17.74 5.74
N ILE A 12 9.34 18.68 4.79
CA ILE A 12 9.26 18.38 3.37
C ILE A 12 10.50 17.61 2.91
N THR A 13 11.69 18.12 3.18
CA THR A 13 12.94 17.52 2.70
C THR A 13 13.35 16.27 3.48
N SER A 14 13.01 16.19 4.77
CA SER A 14 13.47 15.09 5.64
C SER A 14 12.54 13.88 5.68
N ILE A 15 11.24 14.06 5.42
CA ILE A 15 10.25 12.99 5.55
C ILE A 15 9.42 12.83 4.27
N TYR A 16 8.79 13.89 3.77
CA TYR A 16 7.83 13.77 2.68
C TYR A 16 8.50 13.47 1.34
N LEU A 17 9.56 14.18 0.98
CA LEU A 17 10.28 13.95 -0.27
C LEU A 17 10.94 12.56 -0.34
N PRO A 18 11.71 12.11 0.67
CA PRO A 18 12.24 10.74 0.64
C PRO A 18 11.13 9.68 0.60
N SER A 19 9.99 9.94 1.27
CA SER A 19 8.84 9.02 1.24
C SER A 19 8.21 8.94 -0.15
N LEU A 20 8.03 10.07 -0.82
CA LEU A 20 7.57 10.12 -2.20
C LEU A 20 8.51 9.33 -3.13
N LEU A 21 9.83 9.54 -2.99
CA LEU A 21 10.83 8.92 -3.84
C LEU A 21 10.89 7.39 -3.63
N ILE A 22 10.94 6.91 -2.40
CA ILE A 22 10.96 5.45 -2.14
C ILE A 22 9.70 4.77 -2.66
N THR A 23 8.54 5.39 -2.50
CA THR A 23 7.30 4.82 -3.05
C THR A 23 7.20 4.97 -4.56
N ALA A 24 7.88 5.96 -5.16
CA ALA A 24 8.03 6.03 -6.60
C ALA A 24 8.94 4.91 -7.14
N ALA A 25 10.04 4.57 -6.43
CA ALA A 25 10.86 3.42 -6.79
C ALA A 25 10.05 2.11 -6.74
N GLU A 26 9.26 1.90 -5.68
CA GLU A 26 8.33 0.76 -5.59
C GLU A 26 7.32 0.74 -6.74
N GLY A 27 6.70 1.88 -7.03
CA GLY A 27 5.75 2.02 -8.13
C GLY A 27 6.36 1.69 -9.49
N ALA A 28 7.61 2.07 -9.73
CA ALA A 28 8.33 1.73 -10.95
C ALA A 28 8.61 0.22 -11.06
N LEU A 29 8.88 -0.46 -9.91
CA LEU A 29 9.19 -1.89 -9.88
C LEU A 29 7.96 -2.79 -10.09
N LEU A 30 6.84 -2.47 -9.46
CA LEU A 30 5.69 -3.36 -9.36
C LEU A 30 5.17 -3.85 -10.72
N PRO A 31 4.98 -3.02 -11.76
CA PRO A 31 4.48 -3.49 -13.04
C PRO A 31 5.52 -4.28 -13.85
N ILE A 32 6.82 -4.05 -13.65
CA ILE A 32 7.87 -4.67 -14.47
C ILE A 32 8.40 -5.99 -13.91
N LEU A 33 8.30 -6.21 -12.59
CA LEU A 33 8.77 -7.46 -11.97
C LEU A 33 8.14 -8.72 -12.59
N PRO A 34 6.79 -8.84 -12.72
CA PRO A 34 6.19 -10.01 -13.34
C PRO A 34 6.50 -10.08 -14.85
N VAL A 35 6.60 -8.95 -15.54
CA VAL A 35 6.97 -8.90 -16.95
C VAL A 35 8.35 -9.47 -17.18
N SER A 36 9.34 -9.02 -16.40
CA SER A 36 10.71 -9.54 -16.51
C SER A 36 10.80 -11.03 -16.18
N ALA A 37 10.01 -11.51 -15.22
CA ALA A 37 9.97 -12.94 -14.90
C ALA A 37 9.52 -13.77 -16.13
N VAL A 38 8.47 -13.33 -16.82
CA VAL A 38 8.00 -14.02 -18.04
C VAL A 38 9.03 -13.92 -19.16
N LEU A 39 9.75 -12.82 -19.32
CA LEU A 39 10.85 -12.70 -20.28
C LEU A 39 11.98 -13.71 -20.00
N TYR A 40 12.17 -14.15 -18.76
CA TYR A 40 13.07 -15.23 -18.38
C TYR A 40 12.45 -16.63 -18.51
N GLY A 41 11.27 -16.76 -19.13
CA GLY A 41 10.59 -18.03 -19.34
C GLY A 41 9.75 -18.52 -18.16
N ALA A 42 9.53 -17.69 -17.13
CA ALA A 42 8.65 -18.04 -16.03
C ALA A 42 7.18 -18.10 -16.48
N SER A 43 6.41 -18.97 -15.88
CA SER A 43 4.96 -19.01 -16.03
C SER A 43 4.31 -17.76 -15.37
N LEU A 44 3.04 -17.50 -15.70
CA LEU A 44 2.29 -16.39 -15.07
C LEU A 44 2.21 -16.53 -13.53
N ALA A 45 2.15 -17.77 -13.02
CA ALA A 45 2.16 -18.04 -11.61
C ALA A 45 3.51 -17.70 -10.96
N GLU A 46 4.62 -18.11 -11.57
CA GLU A 46 5.96 -17.77 -11.11
C GLU A 46 6.22 -16.25 -11.19
N ALA A 47 5.70 -15.59 -12.22
CA ALA A 47 5.74 -14.13 -12.34
C ALA A 47 5.00 -13.44 -11.17
N GLY A 48 3.83 -13.96 -10.80
CA GLY A 48 3.09 -13.51 -9.61
C GLY A 48 3.85 -13.78 -8.30
N ALA A 49 4.63 -14.88 -8.24
CA ALA A 49 5.42 -15.22 -7.06
C ALA A 49 6.50 -14.18 -6.76
N VAL A 50 7.09 -13.53 -7.77
CA VAL A 50 8.10 -12.46 -7.56
C VAL A 50 7.49 -11.30 -6.76
N VAL A 51 6.28 -10.85 -7.14
CA VAL A 51 5.58 -9.78 -6.40
C VAL A 51 5.13 -10.27 -5.02
N THR A 52 4.72 -11.54 -4.91
CA THR A 52 4.40 -12.17 -3.62
C THR A 52 5.60 -12.11 -2.68
N VAL A 53 6.80 -12.43 -3.14
CA VAL A 53 8.04 -12.35 -2.35
C VAL A 53 8.30 -10.93 -1.87
N LEU A 54 8.11 -9.92 -2.72
CA LEU A 54 8.27 -8.50 -2.33
C LEU A 54 7.30 -8.13 -1.18
N MET A 55 6.02 -8.46 -1.32
CA MET A 55 5.00 -8.11 -0.33
C MET A 55 5.19 -8.88 1.00
N LEU A 56 5.49 -10.19 0.92
CA LEU A 56 5.80 -11.01 2.10
C LEU A 56 7.08 -10.55 2.78
N SER A 57 8.11 -10.19 2.02
CA SER A 57 9.34 -9.63 2.56
C SER A 57 9.05 -8.36 3.37
N THR A 58 8.27 -7.44 2.82
CA THR A 58 7.89 -6.21 3.52
C THR A 58 7.26 -6.53 4.89
N MET A 59 6.38 -7.53 4.95
CA MET A 59 5.72 -7.94 6.20
C MET A 59 6.69 -8.64 7.17
N ILE A 60 7.47 -9.61 6.69
CA ILE A 60 8.37 -10.42 7.53
C ILE A 60 9.48 -9.55 8.14
N PHE A 61 9.99 -8.59 7.36
CA PHE A 61 11.05 -7.71 7.82
C PHE A 61 10.58 -6.57 8.73
N GLU A 62 9.28 -6.39 9.02
CA GLU A 62 8.81 -5.38 9.98
C GLU A 62 9.46 -5.57 11.37
N ILE A 63 9.58 -6.80 11.87
CA ILE A 63 10.18 -7.07 13.18
C ILE A 63 11.70 -6.82 13.16
N PRO A 64 12.51 -7.42 12.27
CA PRO A 64 13.94 -7.12 12.15
C PRO A 64 14.22 -5.63 11.94
N ALA A 65 13.41 -4.96 11.11
CA ALA A 65 13.55 -3.53 10.84
C ALA A 65 13.33 -2.69 12.11
N SER A 66 12.33 -3.02 12.94
CA SER A 66 12.09 -2.30 14.19
C SER A 66 13.26 -2.41 15.16
N ILE A 67 13.87 -3.60 15.26
CA ILE A 67 15.08 -3.82 16.06
C ILE A 67 16.27 -3.02 15.49
N LEU A 68 16.41 -2.98 14.18
CA LEU A 68 17.49 -2.23 13.55
C LEU A 68 17.33 -0.73 13.75
N VAL A 69 16.12 -0.18 13.56
CA VAL A 69 15.82 1.24 13.81
C VAL A 69 16.19 1.63 15.24
N SER A 70 15.82 0.81 16.24
CA SER A 70 16.14 1.09 17.64
C SER A 70 17.64 1.11 17.93
N LYS A 71 18.45 0.34 17.18
CA LYS A 71 19.91 0.24 17.35
C LYS A 71 20.68 1.36 16.66
N ILE A 72 20.33 1.67 15.39
CA ILE A 72 21.12 2.61 14.57
C ILE A 72 20.48 3.99 14.43
N GLY A 73 19.23 4.15 14.89
CA GLY A 73 18.44 5.37 14.79
C GLY A 73 17.77 5.56 13.43
N GLU A 74 16.75 6.42 13.38
CA GLU A 74 15.85 6.58 12.24
C GLU A 74 16.57 7.05 10.97
N ARG A 75 17.42 8.07 11.08
CA ARG A 75 18.19 8.59 9.94
C ARG A 75 19.09 7.54 9.29
N ASN A 76 19.87 6.83 10.11
CA ASN A 76 20.78 5.82 9.59
C ASN A 76 20.02 4.62 9.02
N ALA A 77 18.88 4.27 9.60
CA ALA A 77 17.99 3.23 9.09
C ALA A 77 17.37 3.63 7.75
N MET A 78 16.93 4.90 7.60
CA MET A 78 16.48 5.42 6.30
C MET A 78 17.59 5.39 5.26
N LEU A 79 18.83 5.78 5.60
CA LEU A 79 19.97 5.71 4.67
C LEU A 79 20.29 4.26 4.30
N ALA A 80 20.36 3.36 5.28
CA ALA A 80 20.59 1.93 5.03
C ALA A 80 19.52 1.34 4.11
N SER A 81 18.26 1.72 4.29
CA SER A 81 17.17 1.26 3.44
C SER A 81 17.27 1.77 2.00
N THR A 82 17.67 3.04 1.79
CA THR A 82 17.85 3.57 0.42
C THR A 82 19.05 2.94 -0.28
N VAL A 83 20.15 2.66 0.44
CA VAL A 83 21.30 1.93 -0.10
C VAL A 83 20.93 0.49 -0.45
N LEU A 84 20.20 -0.20 0.43
CA LEU A 84 19.71 -1.56 0.16
C LEU A 84 18.75 -1.55 -1.04
N GLY A 85 17.81 -0.61 -1.10
CA GLY A 85 16.89 -0.46 -2.23
C GLY A 85 17.63 -0.23 -3.54
N PHE A 86 18.63 0.68 -3.56
CA PHE A 86 19.50 0.90 -4.72
C PHE A 86 20.24 -0.37 -5.14
N ALA A 87 20.86 -1.07 -4.20
CA ALA A 87 21.60 -2.30 -4.49
C ALA A 87 20.70 -3.39 -5.08
N MET A 88 19.51 -3.59 -4.50
CA MET A 88 18.58 -4.64 -4.93
C MET A 88 17.94 -4.33 -6.29
N THR A 89 17.59 -3.08 -6.56
CA THR A 89 17.12 -2.68 -7.90
C THR A 89 18.21 -2.78 -8.95
N SER A 90 19.48 -2.51 -8.57
CA SER A 90 20.63 -2.71 -9.46
C SER A 90 20.86 -4.19 -9.78
N VAL A 91 20.62 -5.11 -8.84
CA VAL A 91 20.67 -6.57 -9.09
C VAL A 91 19.67 -6.97 -10.18
N ALA A 92 18.45 -6.41 -10.14
CA ALA A 92 17.46 -6.68 -11.17
C ALA A 92 17.85 -6.05 -12.53
N PHE A 93 18.49 -4.89 -12.54
CA PHE A 93 18.97 -4.22 -13.76
C PHE A 93 19.99 -5.08 -14.53
N PHE A 94 20.90 -5.76 -13.85
CA PHE A 94 21.92 -6.61 -14.50
C PHE A 94 21.37 -7.92 -15.07
N GLN A 95 20.10 -8.23 -14.89
CA GLN A 95 19.39 -9.34 -15.54
C GLN A 95 20.04 -10.72 -15.41
N PHE A 96 20.48 -11.11 -14.20
CA PHE A 96 21.08 -12.43 -13.94
C PHE A 96 20.05 -13.59 -13.92
N GLY A 97 18.85 -13.40 -14.46
CA GLY A 97 17.79 -14.41 -14.57
C GLY A 97 16.74 -14.32 -13.46
N TYR A 98 15.83 -15.27 -13.46
CA TYR A 98 14.65 -15.28 -12.57
C TYR A 98 15.01 -15.14 -11.07
N TRP A 99 16.03 -15.84 -10.61
CA TRP A 99 16.43 -15.80 -9.19
C TRP A 99 16.98 -14.44 -8.74
N SER A 100 17.54 -13.67 -9.68
CA SER A 100 17.95 -12.29 -9.38
C SER A 100 16.74 -11.38 -9.14
N LEU A 101 15.61 -11.63 -9.81
CA LEU A 101 14.35 -10.92 -9.54
C LEU A 101 13.79 -11.27 -8.16
N ILE A 102 13.83 -12.56 -7.77
CA ILE A 102 13.44 -13.00 -6.43
C ILE A 102 14.29 -12.33 -5.36
N LEU A 103 15.63 -12.32 -5.53
CA LEU A 103 16.54 -11.66 -4.60
C LEU A 103 16.28 -10.15 -4.53
N SER A 104 16.10 -9.51 -5.67
CA SER A 104 15.74 -8.08 -5.75
C SER A 104 14.44 -7.78 -5.04
N ALA A 105 13.39 -8.56 -5.28
CA ALA A 105 12.09 -8.42 -4.63
C ALA A 105 12.18 -8.60 -3.11
N LEU A 106 12.91 -9.63 -2.65
CA LEU A 106 13.14 -9.89 -1.22
C LEU A 106 13.87 -8.71 -0.57
N GLY A 107 14.97 -8.27 -1.15
CA GLY A 107 15.79 -7.22 -0.57
C GLY A 107 15.13 -5.84 -0.64
N PHE A 108 14.39 -5.55 -1.73
CA PHE A 108 13.63 -4.30 -1.83
C PHE A 108 12.48 -4.26 -0.83
N GLY A 109 11.76 -5.37 -0.62
CA GLY A 109 10.71 -5.47 0.41
C GLY A 109 11.28 -5.20 1.82
N ALA A 110 12.45 -5.76 2.15
CA ALA A 110 13.14 -5.48 3.40
C ALA A 110 13.54 -4.00 3.53
N ALA A 111 14.06 -3.40 2.45
CA ALA A 111 14.38 -1.98 2.39
C ALA A 111 13.15 -1.10 2.61
N HIS A 112 12.02 -1.43 1.94
CA HIS A 112 10.75 -0.71 2.09
C HIS A 112 10.22 -0.76 3.52
N SER A 113 10.27 -1.94 4.16
CA SER A 113 9.88 -2.12 5.57
C SER A 113 10.72 -1.25 6.50
N LEU A 114 12.06 -1.29 6.35
CA LEU A 114 12.99 -0.50 7.16
C LEU A 114 12.75 1.00 7.00
N PHE A 115 12.57 1.47 5.75
CA PHE A 115 12.26 2.87 5.48
C PHE A 115 10.92 3.28 6.10
N GLY A 116 9.88 2.47 5.91
CA GLY A 116 8.53 2.71 6.40
C GLY A 116 8.47 2.93 7.91
N LEU A 117 9.10 2.04 8.67
CA LEU A 117 9.18 2.15 10.14
C LEU A 117 9.97 3.38 10.57
N SER A 118 11.15 3.61 9.98
CA SER A 118 12.01 4.74 10.32
C SER A 118 11.33 6.08 10.11
N ARG A 119 10.65 6.27 8.96
CA ARG A 119 9.94 7.52 8.67
C ARG A 119 8.74 7.76 9.60
N HIS A 120 8.00 6.70 9.97
CA HIS A 120 6.87 6.81 10.90
C HIS A 120 7.34 7.19 12.30
N SER A 121 8.43 6.58 12.78
CA SER A 121 9.07 6.91 14.05
C SER A 121 9.55 8.37 14.06
N LEU A 122 10.28 8.77 13.03
CA LEU A 122 10.80 10.13 12.89
C LEU A 122 9.67 11.17 12.84
N LEU A 123 8.59 10.90 12.10
CA LEU A 123 7.44 11.82 12.02
C LEU A 123 6.74 11.95 13.36
N ALA A 124 6.51 10.84 14.06
CA ALA A 124 5.84 10.83 15.38
C ALA A 124 6.61 11.63 16.43
N GLU A 125 7.93 11.76 16.27
CA GLU A 125 8.76 12.52 17.19
C GLU A 125 8.86 14.01 16.84
N ILE A 126 9.10 14.34 15.56
CA ILE A 126 9.30 15.73 15.12
C ILE A 126 7.99 16.52 15.18
N VAL A 127 6.85 15.85 14.91
CA VAL A 127 5.55 16.51 14.81
C VAL A 127 4.83 16.48 16.14
N PRO A 128 4.43 17.66 16.69
CA PRO A 128 3.60 17.75 17.88
C PRO A 128 2.32 16.94 17.76
N GLU A 129 1.85 16.36 18.85
CA GLU A 129 0.75 15.39 18.89
C GLU A 129 -0.52 15.89 18.19
N GLN A 130 -0.88 17.15 18.40
CA GLN A 130 -2.03 17.83 17.78
C GLN A 130 -1.97 17.93 16.25
N HIS A 131 -0.77 17.85 15.63
CA HIS A 131 -0.57 17.95 14.19
C HIS A 131 -0.24 16.61 13.53
N ARG A 132 -0.03 15.54 14.33
CA ARG A 132 0.28 14.19 13.82
C ARG A 132 -0.77 13.65 12.82
N PRO A 133 -2.10 13.76 13.06
CA PRO A 133 -3.09 13.23 12.12
C PRO A 133 -2.98 13.86 10.74
N LYS A 134 -2.81 15.19 10.66
CA LYS A 134 -2.64 15.92 9.39
C LYS A 134 -1.34 15.52 8.68
N SER A 135 -0.26 15.36 9.43
CA SER A 135 1.04 14.96 8.88
C SER A 135 1.05 13.52 8.39
N MET A 136 0.35 12.60 9.06
CA MET A 136 0.17 11.22 8.61
C MET A 136 -0.71 11.15 7.36
N SER A 137 -1.75 11.97 7.26
CA SER A 137 -2.58 12.06 6.05
C SER A 137 -1.75 12.53 4.85
N LEU A 138 -0.91 13.56 5.02
CA LEU A 138 0.00 14.05 3.99
C LEU A 138 1.02 12.97 3.57
N LEU A 139 1.53 12.19 4.54
CA LEU A 139 2.40 11.06 4.26
C LEU A 139 1.70 9.99 3.40
N GLY A 140 0.41 9.73 3.66
CA GLY A 140 -0.43 8.88 2.81
C GLY A 140 -0.58 9.43 1.38
N GLY A 141 -0.68 10.75 1.23
CA GLY A 141 -0.64 11.43 -0.08
C GLY A 141 0.70 11.24 -0.79
N MET A 142 1.84 11.35 -0.08
CA MET A 142 3.16 11.10 -0.66
C MET A 142 3.31 9.65 -1.15
N PHE A 143 2.79 8.69 -0.40
CA PHE A 143 2.76 7.29 -0.83
C PHE A 143 2.02 7.12 -2.17
N ARG A 144 0.80 7.67 -2.28
CA ARG A 144 0.00 7.58 -3.51
C ARG A 144 0.62 8.35 -4.67
N GLY A 145 1.16 9.54 -4.40
CA GLY A 145 1.89 10.33 -5.41
C GLY A 145 3.11 9.58 -5.95
N GLY A 146 3.89 8.92 -5.09
CA GLY A 146 5.00 8.08 -5.49
C GLY A 146 4.55 6.92 -6.37
N MET A 147 3.52 6.19 -5.94
CA MET A 147 2.92 5.08 -6.71
C MET A 147 2.33 5.51 -8.06
N ALA A 148 2.01 6.78 -8.25
CA ALA A 148 1.57 7.33 -9.53
C ALA A 148 2.75 7.76 -10.42
N ILE A 149 3.72 8.49 -9.84
CA ILE A 149 4.87 9.05 -10.57
C ILE A 149 5.87 7.97 -10.98
N GLY A 150 6.10 6.98 -10.11
CA GLY A 150 7.10 5.93 -10.34
C GLY A 150 6.91 5.16 -11.65
N PRO A 151 5.74 4.59 -11.89
CA PRO A 151 5.50 3.83 -13.12
C PRO A 151 5.59 4.70 -14.39
N VAL A 152 5.24 5.99 -14.33
CA VAL A 152 5.40 6.93 -15.46
C VAL A 152 6.87 7.14 -15.78
N ILE A 153 7.70 7.37 -14.76
CA ILE A 153 9.16 7.48 -14.96
C ILE A 153 9.70 6.15 -15.52
N GLY A 154 9.32 5.02 -14.91
CA GLY A 154 9.72 3.69 -15.38
C GLY A 154 9.32 3.45 -16.83
N SER A 155 8.08 3.77 -17.20
CA SER A 155 7.56 3.65 -18.57
C SER A 155 8.42 4.40 -19.59
N ALA A 156 8.82 5.64 -19.29
CA ALA A 156 9.66 6.44 -20.18
C ALA A 156 11.03 5.79 -20.40
N PHE A 157 11.67 5.27 -19.35
CA PHE A 157 12.94 4.56 -19.48
C PHE A 157 12.79 3.25 -20.24
N ILE A 158 11.73 2.49 -19.99
CA ILE A 158 11.44 1.23 -20.70
C ILE A 158 11.20 1.47 -22.19
N ALA A 159 10.43 2.50 -22.53
CA ALA A 159 10.13 2.82 -23.92
C ALA A 159 11.36 3.24 -24.74
N LEU A 160 12.34 3.89 -24.10
CA LEU A 160 13.54 4.39 -24.77
C LEU A 160 14.68 3.37 -24.84
N TYR A 161 14.82 2.53 -23.83
CA TYR A 161 16.04 1.73 -23.64
C TYR A 161 15.78 0.24 -23.37
N GLY A 162 14.57 -0.16 -23.04
CA GLY A 162 14.22 -1.56 -22.71
C GLY A 162 13.81 -1.76 -21.27
N VAL A 163 13.26 -2.95 -20.96
CA VAL A 163 12.62 -3.28 -19.67
C VAL A 163 13.60 -3.13 -18.49
N GLU A 164 14.85 -3.50 -18.69
CA GLU A 164 15.92 -3.38 -17.69
C GLU A 164 16.11 -1.95 -17.18
N PHE A 165 15.93 -0.97 -18.05
CA PHE A 165 16.09 0.45 -17.65
C PHE A 165 14.98 0.94 -16.72
N GLY A 166 13.87 0.24 -16.62
CA GLY A 166 12.89 0.47 -15.56
C GLY A 166 13.46 0.22 -14.17
N TYR A 167 14.32 -0.80 -14.02
CA TYR A 167 15.04 -1.04 -12.76
C TYR A 167 16.11 0.01 -12.49
N LEU A 168 16.81 0.49 -13.52
CA LEU A 168 17.76 1.58 -13.38
C LEU A 168 17.05 2.86 -12.93
N ALA A 169 15.86 3.17 -13.49
CA ALA A 169 15.05 4.30 -13.05
C ALA A 169 14.72 4.17 -11.54
N ALA A 170 14.26 2.99 -11.09
CA ALA A 170 13.99 2.73 -9.69
C ALA A 170 15.25 2.88 -8.81
N ALA A 171 16.41 2.38 -9.28
CA ALA A 171 17.68 2.54 -8.58
C ALA A 171 18.06 4.02 -8.42
N MET A 172 17.97 4.80 -9.48
CA MET A 172 18.27 6.24 -9.44
C MET A 172 17.31 7.00 -8.51
N ILE A 173 16.04 6.60 -8.46
CA ILE A 173 15.07 7.16 -7.52
C ILE A 173 15.43 6.79 -6.07
N CYS A 174 15.88 5.56 -5.79
CA CYS A 174 16.38 5.18 -4.46
C CYS A 174 17.62 5.99 -4.06
N LEU A 175 18.54 6.23 -4.98
CA LEU A 175 19.70 7.08 -4.76
C LEU A 175 19.30 8.52 -4.42
N ALA A 176 18.38 9.10 -5.20
CA ALA A 176 17.82 10.43 -4.94
C ALA A 176 17.13 10.51 -3.57
N ALA A 177 16.41 9.45 -3.16
CA ALA A 177 15.85 9.34 -1.83
C ALA A 177 16.94 9.36 -0.75
N GLY A 178 18.05 8.61 -0.95
CA GLY A 178 19.19 8.60 -0.06
C GLY A 178 19.83 9.98 0.10
N VAL A 179 20.04 10.70 -1.02
CA VAL A 179 20.56 12.08 -1.00
C VAL A 179 19.62 12.99 -0.21
N SER A 180 18.30 12.87 -0.39
CA SER A 180 17.35 13.67 0.37
C SER A 180 17.37 13.36 1.87
N VAL A 181 17.60 12.10 2.26
CA VAL A 181 17.73 11.68 3.68
C VAL A 181 18.97 12.28 4.34
N LEU A 182 20.01 12.65 3.60
CA LEU A 182 21.20 13.31 4.18
C LEU A 182 20.85 14.65 4.83
N THR A 183 19.76 15.29 4.42
CA THR A 183 19.25 16.54 5.04
C THR A 183 18.59 16.32 6.40
N VAL A 184 18.31 15.06 6.79
CA VAL A 184 17.72 14.72 8.08
C VAL A 184 18.74 14.97 9.19
N PRO A 185 18.40 15.72 10.25
CA PRO A 185 19.27 15.92 11.39
C PRO A 185 19.64 14.60 12.07
N SER A 186 20.92 14.42 12.39
CA SER A 186 21.38 13.25 13.11
C SER A 186 21.05 13.40 14.60
N ARG A 187 19.85 13.02 15.01
CA ARG A 187 19.47 12.88 16.43
C ARG A 187 19.35 11.40 16.76
N ARG A 188 20.03 10.96 17.79
CA ARG A 188 19.76 9.66 18.42
C ARG A 188 18.54 9.82 19.31
N LEU A 189 17.47 9.17 18.95
CA LEU A 189 16.22 9.20 19.66
C LEU A 189 16.16 8.03 20.62
N ARG A 190 15.73 8.31 21.84
CA ARG A 190 15.35 7.26 22.78
C ARG A 190 13.96 6.78 22.37
N VAL A 191 13.91 5.64 21.69
CA VAL A 191 12.65 4.88 21.59
C VAL A 191 12.28 4.48 23.01
N SER A 192 11.32 5.16 23.60
CA SER A 192 10.65 4.63 24.79
C SER A 192 9.86 3.42 24.32
N PRO A 193 10.14 2.22 24.86
CA PRO A 193 9.24 1.10 24.66
C PRO A 193 7.88 1.56 25.22
N SER A 194 6.89 1.72 24.37
CA SER A 194 5.52 1.89 24.84
C SER A 194 5.16 0.59 25.57
N GLY A 195 5.28 0.61 26.88
CA GLY A 195 4.87 -0.48 27.74
C GLY A 195 3.37 -0.66 27.65
N GLN A 196 2.93 -1.40 26.65
CA GLN A 196 1.56 -1.86 26.55
C GLN A 196 1.46 -3.18 27.34
N ASN A 197 1.07 -3.06 28.61
CA ASN A 197 0.73 -4.19 29.49
C ASN A 197 -0.68 -4.75 29.18
N GLY A 198 -1.24 -4.49 27.99
CA GLY A 198 -2.53 -5.00 27.59
C GLY A 198 -2.43 -6.44 27.09
N ASN A 199 -3.34 -7.31 27.52
CA ASN A 199 -3.43 -8.67 27.02
C ASN A 199 -4.13 -8.66 25.64
N LEU A 200 -3.32 -8.57 24.55
CA LEU A 200 -3.79 -8.56 23.16
C LEU A 200 -4.76 -9.74 22.89
N TRP A 201 -4.44 -10.93 23.41
CA TRP A 201 -5.27 -12.12 23.23
C TRP A 201 -6.64 -11.99 23.88
N ALA A 202 -6.70 -11.46 25.11
CA ALA A 202 -7.98 -11.25 25.81
C ALA A 202 -8.87 -10.24 25.07
N VAL A 203 -8.29 -9.14 24.57
CA VAL A 203 -9.02 -8.13 23.79
C VAL A 203 -9.48 -8.71 22.45
N THR A 204 -8.62 -9.44 21.73
CA THR A 204 -8.97 -10.10 20.46
C THR A 204 -10.11 -11.10 20.65
N LYS A 205 -10.11 -11.87 21.73
CA LYS A 205 -11.19 -12.82 22.05
C LYS A 205 -12.49 -12.11 22.41
N ARG A 206 -12.44 -11.06 23.21
CA ARG A 206 -13.62 -10.28 23.61
C ARG A 206 -14.27 -9.58 22.43
N GLU A 207 -13.48 -8.97 21.56
CA GLU A 207 -13.94 -8.22 20.39
C GLU A 207 -14.01 -9.09 19.11
N SER A 208 -13.92 -10.42 19.27
CA SER A 208 -13.93 -11.37 18.13
C SER A 208 -15.13 -11.19 17.19
N PRO A 209 -16.36 -10.86 17.62
CA PRO A 209 -17.47 -10.64 16.69
C PRO A 209 -17.23 -9.48 15.72
N LYS A 210 -16.64 -8.37 16.18
CA LYS A 210 -16.28 -7.23 15.33
C LYS A 210 -15.12 -7.56 14.39
N LEU A 211 -14.10 -8.25 14.90
CA LEU A 211 -12.93 -8.66 14.12
C LEU A 211 -13.28 -9.72 13.08
N ALA A 212 -14.12 -10.71 13.42
CA ALA A 212 -14.55 -11.77 12.51
C ALA A 212 -15.53 -11.27 11.41
N THR A 213 -16.13 -10.11 11.58
CA THR A 213 -17.05 -9.53 10.59
C THR A 213 -16.41 -8.35 9.87
N LEU A 214 -16.37 -7.19 10.50
CA LEU A 214 -15.83 -5.97 9.89
C LEU A 214 -14.29 -6.00 9.76
N GLY A 215 -13.58 -6.70 10.65
CA GLY A 215 -12.14 -6.93 10.51
C GLY A 215 -11.80 -7.76 9.27
N ILE A 216 -12.53 -8.87 9.04
CA ILE A 216 -12.39 -9.70 7.83
C ILE A 216 -12.81 -8.91 6.58
N ALA A 217 -13.91 -8.16 6.62
CA ALA A 217 -14.31 -7.31 5.50
C ALA A 217 -13.24 -6.27 5.15
N SER A 218 -12.58 -5.70 6.16
CA SER A 218 -11.44 -4.77 6.01
C SER A 218 -10.18 -5.47 5.46
N ALA A 219 -9.96 -6.73 5.81
CA ALA A 219 -8.90 -7.55 5.21
C ALA A 219 -9.19 -7.84 3.73
N ILE A 220 -10.43 -8.15 3.38
CA ILE A 220 -10.87 -8.39 1.98
C ILE A 220 -10.69 -7.13 1.13
N ILE A 221 -11.07 -5.94 1.61
CA ILE A 221 -10.87 -4.70 0.86
C ILE A 221 -9.37 -4.40 0.66
N SER A 222 -8.54 -4.70 1.67
CA SER A 222 -7.07 -4.60 1.56
C SER A 222 -6.51 -5.59 0.53
N ALA A 223 -6.99 -6.83 0.56
CA ALA A 223 -6.63 -7.85 -0.42
C ALA A 223 -7.03 -7.45 -1.84
N GLY A 224 -8.27 -7.00 -2.05
CA GLY A 224 -8.76 -6.55 -3.36
C GLY A 224 -7.92 -5.44 -3.97
N ARG A 225 -7.46 -4.50 -3.14
CA ARG A 225 -6.53 -3.44 -3.59
C ARG A 225 -5.17 -3.98 -4.00
N THR A 226 -4.64 -4.95 -3.26
CA THR A 226 -3.33 -5.54 -3.53
C THR A 226 -3.36 -6.41 -4.79
N ILE A 227 -4.47 -7.12 -5.03
CA ILE A 227 -4.68 -7.92 -6.24
C ILE A 227 -4.54 -7.07 -7.51
N ARG A 228 -4.95 -5.80 -7.48
CA ARG A 228 -4.73 -4.88 -8.61
C ARG A 228 -3.25 -4.80 -8.99
N LEU A 229 -2.36 -4.75 -8.01
CA LEU A 229 -0.92 -4.57 -8.24
C LEU A 229 -0.25 -5.78 -8.90
N ILE A 230 -0.90 -6.94 -8.87
CA ILE A 230 -0.38 -8.18 -9.45
C ILE A 230 -1.24 -8.64 -10.63
N GLY A 231 -2.55 -8.66 -10.45
CA GLY A 231 -3.49 -9.15 -11.45
C GLY A 231 -3.49 -8.34 -12.74
N LEU A 232 -3.37 -7.00 -12.65
CA LEU A 232 -3.31 -6.17 -13.86
C LEU A 232 -2.03 -6.39 -14.67
N PRO A 233 -0.80 -6.41 -14.11
CA PRO A 233 0.39 -6.73 -14.89
C PRO A 233 0.33 -8.12 -15.52
N LEU A 234 -0.16 -9.13 -14.78
CA LEU A 234 -0.30 -10.48 -15.33
C LEU A 234 -1.32 -10.53 -16.49
N LEU A 235 -2.43 -9.78 -16.36
CA LEU A 235 -3.42 -9.65 -17.42
C LEU A 235 -2.84 -8.91 -18.65
N ALA A 236 -2.06 -7.84 -18.43
CA ALA A 236 -1.38 -7.12 -19.50
C ALA A 236 -0.42 -8.03 -20.28
N ILE A 237 0.35 -8.88 -19.57
CA ILE A 237 1.23 -9.88 -20.17
C ILE A 237 0.41 -10.86 -21.05
N GLN A 238 -0.69 -11.37 -20.51
CA GLN A 238 -1.56 -12.31 -21.23
C GLN A 238 -2.17 -11.70 -22.50
N LEU A 239 -2.44 -10.40 -22.50
CA LEU A 239 -2.96 -9.64 -23.65
C LEU A 239 -1.87 -9.19 -24.63
N GLY A 240 -0.58 -9.44 -24.32
CA GLY A 240 0.53 -8.98 -25.15
C GLY A 240 0.77 -7.47 -25.13
N ILE A 241 0.24 -6.77 -24.11
CA ILE A 241 0.46 -5.33 -23.91
C ILE A 241 1.94 -5.10 -23.56
N SER A 242 2.56 -4.11 -24.19
CA SER A 242 3.98 -3.83 -23.98
C SER A 242 4.28 -3.44 -22.52
N PRO A 243 5.50 -3.73 -22.02
CA PRO A 243 5.90 -3.36 -20.65
C PRO A 243 5.83 -1.84 -20.39
N ALA A 244 6.16 -1.03 -21.41
CA ALA A 244 6.08 0.42 -21.32
C ALA A 244 4.63 0.91 -21.17
N GLU A 245 3.72 0.40 -22.01
CA GLU A 245 2.29 0.72 -21.92
C GLU A 245 1.69 0.26 -20.60
N THR A 246 2.03 -0.96 -20.15
CA THR A 246 1.59 -1.46 -18.84
C THR A 246 2.02 -0.52 -17.72
N SER A 247 3.28 -0.13 -17.68
CA SER A 247 3.80 0.79 -16.66
C SER A 247 3.16 2.18 -16.76
N PHE A 248 2.94 2.68 -17.99
CA PHE A 248 2.28 3.97 -18.21
C PHE A 248 0.83 3.97 -17.69
N ILE A 249 0.07 2.90 -18.00
CA ILE A 249 -1.31 2.73 -17.53
C ILE A 249 -1.36 2.68 -16.00
N PHE A 250 -0.42 1.98 -15.38
CA PHE A 250 -0.29 1.95 -13.92
C PHE A 250 -0.06 3.34 -13.32
N GLY A 251 0.83 4.10 -13.91
CA GLY A 251 1.11 5.46 -13.47
C GLY A 251 -0.11 6.37 -13.62
N LEU A 252 -0.74 6.36 -14.79
CA LEU A 252 -1.89 7.23 -15.06
C LEU A 252 -3.11 6.87 -14.19
N THR A 253 -3.38 5.58 -14.01
CA THR A 253 -4.43 5.13 -13.07
C THR A 253 -4.04 5.39 -11.61
N GLY A 254 -2.75 5.41 -11.29
CA GLY A 254 -2.23 5.88 -10.00
C GLY A 254 -2.52 7.36 -9.74
N PHE A 255 -2.49 8.21 -10.77
CA PHE A 255 -2.93 9.62 -10.66
C PHE A 255 -4.42 9.75 -10.38
N ILE A 256 -5.28 8.88 -10.93
CA ILE A 256 -6.70 8.81 -10.56
C ILE A 256 -6.83 8.53 -9.06
N ASP A 257 -6.11 7.52 -8.57
CA ASP A 257 -6.10 7.18 -7.15
C ASP A 257 -5.56 8.32 -6.27
N PHE A 258 -4.47 8.96 -6.68
CA PHE A 258 -3.86 10.08 -5.96
C PHE A 258 -4.75 11.32 -5.92
N THR A 259 -5.40 11.70 -7.01
CA THR A 259 -6.23 12.90 -7.07
C THR A 259 -7.56 12.72 -6.34
N LEU A 260 -8.12 11.51 -6.40
CA LEU A 260 -9.45 11.23 -5.86
C LEU A 260 -9.43 10.68 -4.42
N PHE A 261 -8.26 10.36 -3.85
CA PHE A 261 -8.23 9.81 -2.48
C PHE A 261 -8.84 10.77 -1.44
N TYR A 262 -8.72 12.08 -1.65
CA TYR A 262 -9.31 13.08 -0.77
C TYR A 262 -10.85 13.02 -0.79
N LEU A 263 -11.43 12.65 -1.93
CA LEU A 263 -12.87 12.48 -2.10
C LEU A 263 -13.44 11.40 -1.19
N SER A 264 -12.66 10.33 -0.92
CA SER A 264 -13.04 9.28 0.03
C SER A 264 -13.36 9.83 1.43
N GLY A 265 -12.54 10.78 1.93
CA GLY A 265 -12.80 11.43 3.21
C GLY A 265 -14.11 12.22 3.18
N ILE A 266 -14.35 13.01 2.12
CA ILE A 266 -15.59 13.79 1.94
C ILE A 266 -16.80 12.86 1.88
N ILE A 267 -16.71 11.75 1.15
CA ILE A 267 -17.81 10.78 1.03
C ILE A 267 -18.11 10.16 2.39
N MET A 268 -17.08 9.73 3.14
CA MET A 268 -17.26 9.17 4.47
C MET A 268 -17.85 10.17 5.46
N ASP A 269 -17.44 11.44 5.40
CA ASP A 269 -17.93 12.49 6.29
C ASP A 269 -19.38 12.91 5.96
N ARG A 270 -19.77 12.90 4.68
CA ARG A 270 -21.07 13.39 4.23
C ARG A 270 -22.12 12.30 4.10
N TYR A 271 -21.74 11.14 3.57
CA TYR A 271 -22.65 10.05 3.23
C TYR A 271 -22.46 8.81 4.10
N GLY A 272 -21.39 8.78 4.89
CA GLY A 272 -21.07 7.66 5.78
C GLY A 272 -20.11 6.63 5.17
N LYS A 273 -19.63 5.76 6.03
CA LYS A 273 -18.62 4.73 5.72
C LYS A 273 -19.16 3.68 4.74
N PHE A 274 -20.48 3.47 4.75
CA PHE A 274 -21.16 2.55 3.85
C PHE A 274 -20.86 2.87 2.38
N TRP A 275 -20.99 4.12 1.99
CA TRP A 275 -20.80 4.58 0.61
C TRP A 275 -19.34 4.58 0.16
N SER A 276 -18.41 4.48 1.09
CA SER A 276 -16.98 4.31 0.79
C SER A 276 -16.57 2.84 0.70
N SER A 277 -17.19 1.92 1.45
CA SER A 277 -16.78 0.52 1.54
C SER A 277 -17.53 -0.42 0.59
N VAL A 278 -18.87 -0.42 0.64
CA VAL A 278 -19.68 -1.37 -0.13
C VAL A 278 -19.58 -1.14 -1.64
N PRO A 279 -19.74 0.09 -2.18
CA PRO A 279 -19.58 0.32 -3.62
C PRO A 279 -18.17 -0.01 -4.13
N THR A 280 -17.14 0.25 -3.32
CA THR A 280 -15.76 -0.13 -3.68
C THR A 280 -15.61 -1.62 -3.88
N LEU A 281 -16.09 -2.43 -2.92
CA LEU A 281 -16.00 -3.89 -3.01
C LEU A 281 -16.85 -4.46 -4.13
N ILE A 282 -18.02 -3.89 -4.40
CA ILE A 282 -18.84 -4.27 -5.56
C ILE A 282 -18.09 -3.93 -6.85
N ALA A 283 -17.52 -2.73 -6.98
CA ALA A 283 -16.78 -2.33 -8.17
C ALA A 283 -15.54 -3.20 -8.39
N LEU A 284 -14.72 -3.46 -7.36
CA LEU A 284 -13.58 -4.37 -7.45
C LEU A 284 -14.03 -5.81 -7.77
N GLY A 285 -15.09 -6.27 -7.10
CA GLY A 285 -15.65 -7.60 -7.32
C GLY A 285 -16.12 -7.79 -8.75
N THR A 286 -16.90 -6.85 -9.28
CA THR A 286 -17.38 -6.87 -10.67
C THR A 286 -16.22 -6.81 -11.66
N THR A 287 -15.26 -5.91 -11.44
CA THR A 287 -14.12 -5.74 -12.34
C THR A 287 -13.27 -7.01 -12.42
N TYR A 288 -12.99 -7.67 -11.30
CA TYR A 288 -12.23 -8.93 -11.30
C TYR A 288 -13.04 -10.10 -11.84
N LEU A 289 -14.33 -10.18 -11.52
CA LEU A 289 -15.21 -11.24 -12.02
C LEU A 289 -15.30 -11.22 -13.55
N PHE A 290 -15.38 -10.03 -14.15
CA PHE A 290 -15.51 -9.86 -15.59
C PHE A 290 -14.17 -9.59 -16.31
N SER A 291 -13.03 -9.81 -15.65
CA SER A 291 -11.70 -9.61 -16.24
C SER A 291 -11.46 -10.48 -17.49
N PHE A 292 -12.18 -11.59 -17.65
CA PHE A 292 -12.12 -12.45 -18.84
C PHE A 292 -12.71 -11.80 -20.11
N LEU A 293 -13.49 -10.72 -19.97
CA LEU A 293 -14.00 -9.94 -21.12
C LEU A 293 -12.98 -8.93 -21.65
N VAL A 294 -11.84 -8.77 -20.98
CA VAL A 294 -10.78 -7.86 -21.40
C VAL A 294 -9.95 -8.56 -22.47
N THR A 295 -10.04 -8.10 -23.71
CA THR A 295 -9.43 -8.71 -24.87
C THR A 295 -8.46 -7.81 -25.62
N ASP A 296 -8.46 -6.51 -25.30
CA ASP A 296 -7.66 -5.50 -26.00
C ASP A 296 -7.18 -4.38 -25.03
N LEU A 297 -6.37 -3.47 -25.58
CA LEU A 297 -5.79 -2.36 -24.83
C LEU A 297 -6.87 -1.41 -24.29
N LEU A 298 -7.96 -1.16 -25.03
CA LEU A 298 -9.00 -0.23 -24.58
C LEU A 298 -9.77 -0.80 -23.39
N THR A 299 -10.20 -2.06 -23.48
CA THR A 299 -10.90 -2.73 -22.38
C THR A 299 -10.01 -2.90 -21.16
N PHE A 300 -8.70 -3.09 -21.34
CA PHE A 300 -7.72 -3.07 -20.27
C PHE A 300 -7.62 -1.69 -19.59
N TRP A 301 -7.60 -0.60 -20.35
CA TRP A 301 -7.62 0.76 -19.85
C TRP A 301 -8.87 1.03 -18.99
N ILE A 302 -10.04 0.61 -19.46
CA ILE A 302 -11.31 0.74 -18.74
C ILE A 302 -11.23 -0.01 -17.40
N LEU A 303 -10.81 -1.26 -17.43
CA LEU A 303 -10.67 -2.11 -16.24
C LEU A 303 -9.70 -1.49 -15.22
N ALA A 304 -8.52 -1.05 -15.68
CA ALA A 304 -7.52 -0.43 -14.83
C ALA A 304 -8.02 0.89 -14.20
N SER A 305 -8.77 1.69 -14.97
CA SER A 305 -9.35 2.96 -14.49
C SER A 305 -10.45 2.73 -13.47
N VAL A 306 -11.34 1.77 -13.69
CA VAL A 306 -12.41 1.42 -12.74
C VAL A 306 -11.84 0.90 -11.42
N THR A 307 -10.81 0.05 -11.48
CA THR A 307 -10.14 -0.44 -10.26
C THR A 307 -9.44 0.69 -9.51
N ALA A 308 -8.83 1.66 -10.20
CA ALA A 308 -8.19 2.81 -9.58
C ALA A 308 -9.22 3.72 -8.90
N LEU A 309 -10.35 4.00 -9.57
CA LEU A 309 -11.45 4.78 -9.00
C LEU A 309 -12.02 4.11 -7.75
N ALA A 310 -12.28 2.81 -7.81
CA ALA A 310 -12.75 2.05 -6.66
C ALA A 310 -11.74 2.10 -5.49
N ASN A 311 -10.44 1.98 -5.79
CA ASN A 311 -9.40 2.09 -4.78
C ASN A 311 -9.36 3.48 -4.11
N ALA A 312 -9.50 4.54 -4.91
CA ALA A 312 -9.53 5.91 -4.41
C ALA A 312 -10.69 6.16 -3.45
N LEU A 313 -11.89 5.69 -3.79
CA LEU A 313 -13.11 5.89 -3.00
C LEU A 313 -13.09 5.23 -1.62
N SER A 314 -12.26 4.22 -1.44
CA SER A 314 -12.10 3.51 -0.16
C SER A 314 -10.82 3.88 0.61
N ALA A 315 -10.14 4.93 0.19
CA ALA A 315 -8.92 5.37 0.86
C ALA A 315 -9.20 5.77 2.31
N GLY A 316 -8.43 5.22 3.25
CA GLY A 316 -8.58 5.55 4.67
C GLY A 316 -9.69 4.81 5.43
N ILE A 317 -10.58 4.05 4.77
CA ILE A 317 -11.69 3.36 5.44
C ILE A 317 -11.21 2.46 6.59
N ASN A 318 -10.14 1.68 6.39
CA ASN A 318 -9.61 0.79 7.41
C ASN A 318 -9.08 1.55 8.64
N MET A 319 -8.50 2.72 8.44
CA MET A 319 -8.01 3.56 9.54
C MET A 319 -9.15 4.16 10.36
N ILE A 320 -10.18 4.66 9.68
CA ILE A 320 -11.36 5.26 10.34
C ILE A 320 -12.14 4.17 11.05
N LEU A 321 -12.42 3.05 10.37
CA LEU A 321 -13.19 1.95 10.94
C LEU A 321 -12.48 1.32 12.14
N GLY A 322 -11.16 1.10 12.04
CA GLY A 322 -10.39 0.62 13.17
C GLY A 322 -10.48 1.52 14.40
N ALA A 323 -10.43 2.84 14.19
CA ALA A 323 -10.55 3.82 15.26
C ALA A 323 -11.94 3.85 15.91
N ASP A 324 -12.99 3.70 15.09
CA ASP A 324 -14.38 3.75 15.56
C ASP A 324 -14.83 2.47 16.27
N LEU A 325 -14.31 1.31 15.85
CA LEU A 325 -14.61 0.02 16.47
C LEU A 325 -13.85 -0.20 17.78
N ALA A 326 -12.78 0.55 18.01
CA ALA A 326 -11.87 0.34 19.13
C ALA A 326 -12.54 0.69 20.48
N PRO A 327 -12.60 -0.26 21.44
CA PRO A 327 -13.23 -0.02 22.71
C PRO A 327 -12.41 0.93 23.60
N VAL A 328 -13.10 1.71 24.41
CA VAL A 328 -12.46 2.58 25.42
C VAL A 328 -11.67 1.72 26.41
N GLY A 329 -10.45 2.11 26.71
CA GLY A 329 -9.55 1.42 27.66
C GLY A 329 -8.71 0.28 27.11
N SER A 330 -8.99 -0.21 25.88
CA SER A 330 -8.16 -1.23 25.18
C SER A 330 -8.02 -0.92 23.68
N ARG A 331 -7.90 0.38 23.39
CA ARG A 331 -7.86 0.88 22.01
C ARG A 331 -6.62 0.41 21.24
N ALA A 332 -5.48 0.39 21.90
CA ALA A 332 -4.21 0.03 21.28
C ALA A 332 -4.16 -1.45 20.88
N GLU A 333 -4.61 -2.32 21.77
CA GLU A 333 -4.67 -3.77 21.54
C GLU A 333 -5.67 -4.12 20.42
N PHE A 334 -6.83 -3.48 20.42
CA PHE A 334 -7.83 -3.67 19.36
C PHE A 334 -7.28 -3.22 18.00
N LEU A 335 -6.67 -2.03 17.94
CA LEU A 335 -6.07 -1.51 16.71
C LEU A 335 -4.93 -2.41 16.20
N ALA A 336 -4.14 -3.01 17.10
CA ALA A 336 -3.11 -3.97 16.74
C ALA A 336 -3.72 -5.23 16.10
N ALA A 337 -4.77 -5.82 16.70
CA ALA A 337 -5.48 -6.98 16.17
C ALA A 337 -6.15 -6.65 14.81
N PHE A 338 -6.81 -5.51 14.70
CA PHE A 338 -7.45 -5.07 13.47
C PHE A 338 -6.43 -4.82 12.34
N ARG A 339 -5.29 -4.19 12.67
CA ARG A 339 -4.19 -3.97 11.73
C ARG A 339 -3.56 -5.29 11.27
N LEU A 340 -3.44 -6.28 12.16
CA LEU A 340 -2.94 -7.61 11.80
C LEU A 340 -3.83 -8.26 10.74
N LEU A 341 -5.16 -8.17 10.87
CA LEU A 341 -6.10 -8.69 9.88
C LEU A 341 -5.97 -7.96 8.53
N THR A 342 -5.95 -6.62 8.54
CA THR A 342 -5.85 -5.83 7.30
C THR A 342 -4.51 -6.02 6.60
N SER A 343 -3.40 -6.08 7.33
CA SER A 343 -2.06 -6.39 6.79
C SER A 343 -1.97 -7.84 6.31
N GLY A 344 -2.63 -8.77 7.02
CA GLY A 344 -2.78 -10.15 6.56
C GLY A 344 -3.47 -10.23 5.20
N GLY A 345 -4.53 -9.45 4.98
CA GLY A 345 -5.19 -9.34 3.68
C GLY A 345 -4.24 -8.87 2.57
N VAL A 346 -3.41 -7.87 2.86
CA VAL A 346 -2.38 -7.37 1.91
C VAL A 346 -1.35 -8.45 1.59
N ALA A 347 -0.86 -9.18 2.60
CA ALA A 347 0.20 -10.17 2.43
C ALA A 347 -0.28 -11.50 1.79
N VAL A 348 -1.51 -11.92 2.10
CA VAL A 348 -2.07 -13.17 1.57
C VAL A 348 -2.58 -13.02 0.13
N ALA A 349 -3.04 -11.84 -0.28
CA ALA A 349 -3.62 -11.62 -1.59
C ALA A 349 -2.68 -11.97 -2.76
N PRO A 350 -1.38 -11.59 -2.77
CA PRO A 350 -0.44 -12.01 -3.78
C PRO A 350 -0.25 -13.52 -3.86
N ALA A 351 -0.07 -14.16 -2.70
CA ALA A 351 0.10 -15.62 -2.63
C ALA A 351 -1.15 -16.34 -3.14
N MET A 352 -2.34 -15.86 -2.79
CA MET A 352 -3.60 -16.42 -3.24
C MET A 352 -3.75 -16.35 -4.78
N ILE A 353 -3.49 -15.18 -5.39
CA ILE A 353 -3.59 -15.04 -6.84
C ILE A 353 -2.54 -15.92 -7.56
N THR A 354 -1.34 -16.01 -7.01
CA THR A 354 -0.25 -16.86 -7.54
C THR A 354 -0.65 -18.33 -7.54
N VAL A 355 -1.12 -18.86 -6.40
CA VAL A 355 -1.54 -20.26 -6.25
C VAL A 355 -2.75 -20.57 -7.12
N LEU A 356 -3.76 -19.69 -7.13
CA LEU A 356 -4.94 -19.89 -7.97
C LEU A 356 -4.59 -19.83 -9.45
N THR A 357 -3.69 -18.92 -9.87
CA THR A 357 -3.23 -18.84 -11.26
C THR A 357 -2.50 -20.12 -11.68
N ALA A 358 -1.70 -20.72 -10.80
CA ALA A 358 -1.04 -21.99 -11.07
C ALA A 358 -2.04 -23.15 -11.20
N ALA A 359 -3.11 -23.14 -10.41
CA ALA A 359 -4.08 -24.25 -10.35
C ALA A 359 -5.13 -24.19 -11.48
N VAL A 360 -5.67 -23.01 -11.79
CA VAL A 360 -6.84 -22.86 -12.67
C VAL A 360 -6.67 -21.78 -13.75
N GLY A 361 -5.52 -21.12 -13.82
CA GLY A 361 -5.24 -20.01 -14.74
C GLY A 361 -5.64 -18.64 -14.19
N LEU A 362 -5.19 -17.57 -14.88
CA LEU A 362 -5.33 -16.19 -14.39
C LEU A 362 -6.78 -15.71 -14.33
N ALA A 363 -7.57 -15.94 -15.38
CA ALA A 363 -8.95 -15.43 -15.45
C ALA A 363 -9.86 -16.05 -14.37
N PRO A 364 -9.88 -17.37 -14.14
CA PRO A 364 -10.61 -17.95 -12.99
C PRO A 364 -10.07 -17.50 -11.64
N ALA A 365 -8.75 -17.30 -11.51
CA ALA A 365 -8.14 -16.78 -10.27
C ALA A 365 -8.64 -15.36 -9.95
N LEU A 366 -8.66 -14.46 -10.94
CA LEU A 366 -9.23 -13.12 -10.77
C LEU A 366 -10.72 -13.18 -10.46
N ALA A 367 -11.50 -14.02 -11.15
CA ALA A 367 -12.92 -14.20 -10.87
C ALA A 367 -13.19 -14.67 -9.44
N ALA A 368 -12.41 -15.63 -8.92
CA ALA A 368 -12.51 -16.08 -7.54
C ALA A 368 -12.24 -14.95 -6.54
N THR A 369 -11.25 -14.09 -6.84
CA THR A 369 -11.00 -12.90 -6.01
C THR A 369 -12.12 -11.87 -6.12
N GLY A 370 -12.76 -11.78 -7.28
CA GLY A 370 -13.97 -10.97 -7.48
C GLY A 370 -15.11 -11.43 -6.56
N LEU A 371 -15.38 -12.74 -6.51
CA LEU A 371 -16.37 -13.32 -5.61
C LEU A 371 -16.05 -13.03 -4.13
N LEU A 372 -14.78 -13.10 -3.74
CA LEU A 372 -14.36 -12.76 -2.39
C LEU A 372 -14.67 -11.29 -2.03
N ASN A 373 -14.53 -10.37 -2.98
CA ASN A 373 -14.89 -8.96 -2.77
C ASN A 373 -16.40 -8.79 -2.53
N PHE A 374 -17.27 -9.56 -3.20
CA PHE A 374 -18.71 -9.54 -2.91
C PHE A 374 -19.03 -10.06 -1.51
N VAL A 375 -18.29 -11.08 -1.01
CA VAL A 375 -18.39 -11.51 0.39
C VAL A 375 -18.04 -10.36 1.33
N GLY A 376 -16.96 -9.63 1.06
CA GLY A 376 -16.59 -8.45 1.83
C GLY A 376 -17.66 -7.35 1.79
N ALA A 377 -18.27 -7.11 0.61
CA ALA A 377 -19.37 -6.15 0.46
C ALA A 377 -20.59 -6.56 1.29
N PHE A 378 -20.94 -7.85 1.28
CA PHE A 378 -22.04 -8.40 2.09
C PHE A 378 -21.76 -8.24 3.59
N LEU A 379 -20.54 -8.51 4.04
CA LEU A 379 -20.17 -8.33 5.45
C LEU A 379 -20.26 -6.85 5.86
N PHE A 380 -19.79 -5.91 5.06
CA PHE A 380 -19.98 -4.48 5.33
C PHE A 380 -21.44 -4.08 5.33
N TRP A 381 -22.20 -4.50 4.32
CA TRP A 381 -23.64 -4.19 4.21
C TRP A 381 -24.40 -4.65 5.45
N LYS A 382 -24.12 -5.86 5.95
CA LYS A 382 -24.83 -6.46 7.07
C LYS A 382 -24.38 -5.92 8.43
N TYR A 383 -23.08 -5.78 8.66
CA TYR A 383 -22.53 -5.57 10.00
C TYR A 383 -22.09 -4.13 10.28
N LEU A 384 -21.87 -3.31 9.24
CA LEU A 384 -21.50 -1.92 9.44
C LEU A 384 -22.57 -1.13 10.23
N PRO A 385 -23.89 -1.25 9.92
CA PRO A 385 -24.92 -0.57 10.69
C PRO A 385 -25.01 -1.02 12.15
N ILE A 386 -24.56 -2.25 12.45
CA ILE A 386 -24.64 -2.84 13.79
C ILE A 386 -23.51 -2.34 14.69
N TYR A 387 -22.27 -2.35 14.19
CA TYR A 387 -21.06 -2.10 14.99
C TYR A 387 -20.48 -0.70 14.83
N ALA A 388 -20.73 -0.03 13.74
CA ALA A 388 -20.22 1.30 13.43
C ALA A 388 -21.25 2.15 12.70
N PRO A 389 -22.42 2.42 13.31
CA PRO A 389 -23.49 3.22 12.68
C PRO A 389 -22.94 4.59 12.30
N ASP A 390 -23.31 5.06 11.11
CA ASP A 390 -22.91 6.38 10.64
C ASP A 390 -23.63 7.45 11.48
N TYR A 391 -22.89 8.31 12.16
CA TYR A 391 -23.46 9.49 12.82
C TYR A 391 -24.03 10.42 11.75
N LYS A 392 -25.34 10.69 11.80
CA LYS A 392 -25.95 11.72 10.97
C LYS A 392 -25.33 13.08 11.34
N ALA A 393 -25.04 13.88 10.32
CA ALA A 393 -24.44 15.21 10.51
C ALA A 393 -25.30 16.15 11.42
N SER A 394 -26.58 15.81 11.66
CA SER A 394 -27.47 16.51 12.59
C SER A 394 -27.06 16.43 14.06
N ASP A 395 -26.32 15.37 14.47
CA ASP A 395 -25.94 15.17 15.87
C ASP A 395 -24.65 15.91 16.28
N ARG A 396 -23.90 16.45 15.31
CA ARG A 396 -22.71 17.29 15.61
C ARG A 396 -23.05 18.67 16.19
N GLY A 397 -24.30 19.10 16.09
CA GLY A 397 -24.77 20.39 16.63
C GLY A 397 -25.10 20.37 18.13
N SER A 398 -25.36 19.19 18.70
CA SER A 398 -25.84 19.06 20.08
C SER A 398 -24.70 18.79 21.12
N GLN A 399 -23.45 18.57 20.68
CA GLN A 399 -22.31 18.33 21.56
C GLN A 399 -21.26 19.46 21.52
N ARG A 400 -21.69 20.72 21.40
CA ARG A 400 -20.80 21.81 21.85
C ARG A 400 -20.82 21.83 23.37
N PRO A 401 -19.69 21.64 24.06
CA PRO A 401 -19.63 21.90 25.49
C PRO A 401 -19.99 23.39 25.68
N GLU A 402 -21.02 23.64 26.44
CA GLU A 402 -21.26 24.96 26.98
C GLU A 402 -20.00 25.38 27.73
N SER A 403 -19.48 26.52 27.33
CA SER A 403 -18.29 27.21 27.81
C SER A 403 -18.16 27.35 29.30
#